data_9ff1087358fd3110cfc0cdad47e8d803
#
_entry.id   9ff1087358fd3110cfc0cdad47e8d803
#
_cell.length_a   1.000
_cell.length_b   1.000
_cell.length_c   1.000
_cell.angle_alpha   90.00
_cell.angle_beta   90.00
_cell.angle_gamma   90.00
#
_symmetry.space_group_name_H-M   'P 1'
#
loop_
_entity.id
_entity.type
_entity.pdbx_description
1 polymer ?
#
loop_
_entity_poly.entity_id
_entity_poly.type
_entity_poly.pdbx_seq_one_letter_code
_entity_poly.pdbx_strand_id
1 'polypeptide(L)'
;MKVGIVSDHRGYELKKELVKELTNYELIDYGTYSTESVDYPDYAFLLGDKVVKKEVDYGIAICGSGIGISIACNKVNGIRCAKVNTVLDAKMTRLDNDANIIALSAKTNKNDAIELINTFLETKFSNEERHINRINKIKNYEENR
;
A
#
# COMPACT_ATOMS: atom_id res chain seq x y z
N MET A 1 -10.09 -7.49 9.45
CA MET A 1 -8.91 -6.81 8.88
C MET A 1 -9.30 -5.41 8.45
N LYS A 2 -8.62 -4.42 8.98
CA LYS A 2 -8.82 -3.00 8.63
C LYS A 2 -7.76 -2.58 7.61
N VAL A 3 -8.20 -1.94 6.54
CA VAL A 3 -7.30 -1.53 5.44
C VAL A 3 -7.54 -0.06 5.12
N GLY A 4 -6.47 0.74 5.20
CA GLY A 4 -6.53 2.14 4.79
C GLY A 4 -6.31 2.26 3.28
N ILE A 5 -7.00 3.19 2.64
CA ILE A 5 -6.80 3.47 1.23
C ILE A 5 -6.67 4.97 0.99
N VAL A 6 -5.70 5.35 0.16
CA VAL A 6 -5.49 6.73 -0.28
C VAL A 6 -5.23 6.78 -1.77
N SER A 7 -5.45 7.93 -2.34
CA SER A 7 -5.03 8.24 -3.70
C SER A 7 -4.72 9.72 -3.84
N ASP A 8 -3.98 10.09 -4.88
CA ASP A 8 -3.98 11.45 -5.37
C ASP A 8 -5.19 11.66 -6.32
N HIS A 9 -5.23 12.82 -6.98
CA HIS A 9 -6.33 13.14 -7.91
C HIS A 9 -6.39 12.19 -9.11
N ARG A 10 -5.25 11.64 -9.56
CA ARG A 10 -5.22 10.69 -10.68
C ARG A 10 -5.75 9.32 -10.29
N GLY A 11 -5.54 8.93 -9.05
CA GLY A 11 -6.00 7.64 -8.52
C GLY A 11 -7.42 7.67 -7.97
N TYR A 12 -8.05 8.83 -7.90
CA TYR A 12 -9.34 9.00 -7.25
C TYR A 12 -10.43 8.10 -7.83
N GLU A 13 -10.56 8.05 -9.15
CA GLU A 13 -11.63 7.25 -9.80
C GLU A 13 -11.46 5.76 -9.53
N LEU A 14 -10.23 5.24 -9.64
CA LEU A 14 -9.95 3.84 -9.31
C LEU A 14 -10.21 3.57 -7.83
N LYS A 15 -9.75 4.44 -6.93
CA LYS A 15 -10.01 4.31 -5.50
C LYS A 15 -11.50 4.24 -5.20
N LYS A 16 -12.28 5.12 -5.79
CA LYS A 16 -13.74 5.17 -5.63
C LYS A 16 -14.39 3.84 -6.02
N GLU A 17 -13.98 3.25 -7.14
CA GLU A 17 -14.46 1.94 -7.57
C GLU A 17 -14.05 0.84 -6.60
N LEU A 18 -12.80 0.87 -6.12
CA LEU A 18 -12.29 -0.15 -5.19
C LEU A 18 -12.99 -0.09 -3.84
N VAL A 19 -13.24 1.10 -3.32
CA VAL A 19 -13.99 1.27 -2.06
C VAL A 19 -15.37 0.65 -2.17
N LYS A 20 -16.01 0.77 -3.33
CA LYS A 20 -17.33 0.18 -3.57
C LYS A 20 -17.30 -1.34 -3.69
N GLU A 21 -16.25 -1.89 -4.32
CA GLU A 21 -16.17 -3.30 -4.67
C GLU A 21 -15.52 -4.19 -3.59
N LEU A 22 -14.57 -3.65 -2.82
CA LEU A 22 -13.83 -4.42 -1.82
C LEU A 22 -14.60 -4.48 -0.50
N THR A 23 -15.67 -5.28 -0.49
CA THR A 23 -16.56 -5.39 0.67
C THR A 23 -16.12 -6.44 1.70
N ASN A 24 -15.09 -7.24 1.39
CA ASN A 24 -14.56 -8.28 2.28
C ASN A 24 -13.67 -7.73 3.40
N TYR A 25 -13.30 -6.46 3.32
CA TYR A 25 -12.42 -5.81 4.30
C TYR A 25 -13.11 -4.58 4.87
N GLU A 26 -12.72 -4.19 6.08
CA GLU A 26 -13.11 -2.89 6.62
C GLU A 26 -12.19 -1.84 6.00
N LEU A 27 -12.65 -1.22 4.92
CA LEU A 27 -11.89 -0.24 4.15
C LEU A 27 -12.12 1.15 4.70
N ILE A 28 -11.05 1.86 5.04
CA ILE A 28 -11.12 3.22 5.54
C ILE A 28 -10.46 4.14 4.51
N ASP A 29 -11.25 5.02 3.94
CA ASP A 29 -10.81 5.97 2.91
C ASP A 29 -10.27 7.24 3.57
N TYR A 30 -8.97 7.48 3.42
CA TYR A 30 -8.29 8.65 3.95
C TYR A 30 -8.05 9.75 2.89
N GLY A 31 -8.68 9.67 1.74
CA GLY A 31 -8.59 10.69 0.68
C GLY A 31 -7.64 10.28 -0.46
N THR A 32 -7.52 11.14 -1.49
CA THR A 32 -8.27 12.39 -1.67
C THR A 32 -9.74 12.11 -2.03
N TYR A 33 -10.55 13.15 -2.06
CA TYR A 33 -12.02 12.99 -2.24
C TYR A 33 -12.54 13.69 -3.50
N SER A 34 -11.66 14.06 -4.41
CA SER A 34 -12.03 14.69 -5.68
C SER A 34 -10.93 14.52 -6.73
N THR A 35 -11.20 15.00 -7.95
CA THR A 35 -10.22 15.02 -9.04
C THR A 35 -9.40 16.31 -9.08
N GLU A 36 -9.59 17.23 -8.13
CA GLU A 36 -8.76 18.41 -8.02
C GLU A 36 -7.33 18.04 -7.66
N SER A 37 -6.37 18.72 -8.30
CA SER A 37 -4.94 18.41 -8.13
C SER A 37 -4.50 18.49 -6.67
N VAL A 38 -3.85 17.45 -6.20
CA VAL A 38 -3.25 17.36 -4.86
C VAL A 38 -1.87 16.72 -4.98
N ASP A 39 -1.09 16.83 -3.92
CA ASP A 39 0.24 16.24 -3.87
C ASP A 39 0.19 14.85 -3.22
N TYR A 40 0.61 13.83 -3.95
CA TYR A 40 0.57 12.44 -3.48
C TYR A 40 1.34 12.20 -2.18
N PRO A 41 2.48 12.90 -1.87
CA PRO A 41 3.19 12.63 -0.62
C PRO A 41 2.36 12.89 0.63
N ASP A 42 1.49 13.89 0.61
CA ASP A 42 0.64 14.20 1.76
C ASP A 42 -0.22 12.98 2.15
N TYR A 43 -0.78 12.30 1.14
CA TYR A 43 -1.60 11.12 1.36
C TYR A 43 -0.78 9.88 1.69
N ALA A 44 0.41 9.76 1.10
CA ALA A 44 1.35 8.70 1.43
C ALA A 44 1.76 8.74 2.90
N PHE A 45 2.10 9.93 3.41
CA PHE A 45 2.50 10.10 4.81
C PHE A 45 1.34 9.84 5.75
N LEU A 46 0.15 10.31 5.41
CA LEU A 46 -1.05 10.06 6.20
C LEU A 46 -1.31 8.56 6.33
N LEU A 47 -1.30 7.84 5.21
CA LEU A 47 -1.52 6.39 5.20
C LEU A 47 -0.43 5.67 6.01
N GLY A 48 0.83 6.04 5.79
CA GLY A 48 1.96 5.45 6.51
C GLY A 48 1.81 5.59 8.01
N ASP A 49 1.42 6.77 8.46
CA ASP A 49 1.14 7.04 9.87
C ASP A 49 0.05 6.12 10.43
N LYS A 50 -1.04 5.94 9.68
CA LYS A 50 -2.16 5.07 10.10
C LYS A 50 -1.73 3.61 10.23
N VAL A 51 -0.90 3.14 9.31
CA VAL A 51 -0.37 1.77 9.35
C VAL A 51 0.59 1.59 10.53
N VAL A 52 1.53 2.51 10.71
CA VAL A 52 2.52 2.43 11.79
C VAL A 52 1.87 2.49 13.18
N LYS A 53 0.85 3.31 13.34
CA LYS A 53 0.10 3.45 14.60
C LYS A 53 -0.90 2.30 14.83
N LYS A 54 -0.99 1.36 13.91
CA LYS A 54 -1.91 0.21 13.99
C LYS A 54 -3.38 0.62 14.01
N GLU A 55 -3.70 1.78 13.46
CA GLU A 55 -5.11 2.19 13.24
C GLU A 55 -5.71 1.39 12.08
N VAL A 56 -4.86 0.95 11.15
CA VAL A 56 -5.19 -0.03 10.11
C VAL A 56 -4.08 -1.08 10.06
N ASP A 57 -4.41 -2.26 9.53
CA ASP A 57 -3.45 -3.38 9.42
C ASP A 57 -2.56 -3.24 8.18
N TYR A 58 -3.14 -2.79 7.08
CA TYR A 58 -2.48 -2.62 5.79
C TYR A 58 -2.97 -1.36 5.09
N GLY A 59 -2.22 -0.95 4.07
CA GLY A 59 -2.58 0.20 3.26
C GLY A 59 -2.57 -0.07 1.75
N ILE A 60 -3.42 0.68 1.04
CA ILE A 60 -3.48 0.71 -0.42
C ILE A 60 -3.26 2.15 -0.84
N ALA A 61 -2.29 2.40 -1.72
CA ALA A 61 -1.93 3.73 -2.16
C ALA A 61 -1.93 3.80 -3.69
N ILE A 62 -2.61 4.79 -4.27
CA ILE A 62 -2.79 4.90 -5.71
C ILE A 62 -2.40 6.29 -6.18
N CYS A 63 -1.52 6.38 -7.17
CA CYS A 63 -1.27 7.62 -7.90
C CYS A 63 -1.20 7.32 -9.40
N GLY A 64 -0.89 8.29 -10.22
CA GLY A 64 -0.87 8.09 -11.66
C GLY A 64 -0.07 6.88 -12.11
N SER A 65 1.18 6.75 -11.63
CA SER A 65 2.07 5.63 -11.96
C SER A 65 2.19 4.60 -10.84
N GLY A 66 1.79 4.96 -9.63
CA GLY A 66 2.08 4.18 -8.42
C GLY A 66 3.52 4.35 -7.91
N ILE A 67 4.40 4.94 -8.72
CA ILE A 67 5.82 5.06 -8.39
C ILE A 67 6.06 6.14 -7.34
N GLY A 68 5.60 7.36 -7.59
CA GLY A 68 5.83 8.47 -6.67
C GLY A 68 5.25 8.21 -5.29
N ILE A 69 4.03 7.73 -5.22
CA ILE A 69 3.39 7.46 -3.93
C ILE A 69 4.09 6.33 -3.17
N SER A 70 4.63 5.35 -3.89
CA SER A 70 5.41 4.26 -3.28
C SER A 70 6.71 4.78 -2.67
N ILE A 71 7.41 5.68 -3.36
CA ILE A 71 8.63 6.32 -2.85
C ILE A 71 8.29 7.08 -1.55
N ALA A 72 7.23 7.88 -1.58
CA ALA A 72 6.83 8.68 -0.42
C ALA A 72 6.43 7.81 0.77
N CYS A 73 5.63 6.77 0.55
CA CYS A 73 5.26 5.82 1.62
C CYS A 73 6.49 5.23 2.30
N ASN A 74 7.51 4.86 1.52
CA ASN A 74 8.72 4.25 2.05
C ASN A 74 9.62 5.20 2.84
N LYS A 75 9.33 6.50 2.84
CA LYS A 75 10.04 7.45 3.72
C LYS A 75 9.52 7.42 5.16
N VAL A 76 8.37 6.84 5.39
CA VAL A 76 7.83 6.69 6.75
C VAL A 76 8.47 5.47 7.40
N ASN A 77 9.13 5.67 8.54
CA ASN A 77 9.76 4.57 9.26
C ASN A 77 8.72 3.52 9.63
N GLY A 78 9.03 2.25 9.37
CA GLY A 78 8.12 1.14 9.62
C GLY A 78 7.27 0.75 8.41
N ILE A 79 7.32 1.51 7.32
CA ILE A 79 6.58 1.19 6.10
C ILE A 79 7.49 0.46 5.11
N ARG A 80 6.97 -0.63 4.59
CA ARG A 80 7.52 -1.35 3.44
C ARG A 80 6.41 -1.39 2.39
N CYS A 81 6.49 -0.43 1.48
CA CYS A 81 5.52 -0.27 0.40
C CYS A 81 6.09 -0.86 -0.88
N ALA A 82 5.31 -1.70 -1.53
CA ALA A 82 5.68 -2.28 -2.82
C ALA A 82 4.73 -1.79 -3.91
N LYS A 83 5.30 -1.22 -4.96
CA LYS A 83 4.54 -0.93 -6.17
C LYS A 83 4.48 -2.21 -6.99
N VAL A 84 3.28 -2.74 -7.21
CA VAL A 84 3.09 -4.02 -7.88
C VAL A 84 2.29 -3.89 -9.15
N ASN A 85 2.63 -4.72 -10.14
CA ASN A 85 1.95 -4.78 -11.43
C ASN A 85 1.37 -6.16 -11.71
N THR A 86 1.83 -7.19 -11.01
CA THR A 86 1.44 -8.58 -11.24
C THR A 86 1.02 -9.26 -9.96
N VAL A 87 0.18 -10.28 -10.08
CA VAL A 87 -0.25 -11.10 -8.94
C VAL A 87 0.96 -11.75 -8.26
N LEU A 88 1.95 -12.19 -9.05
CA LEU A 88 3.17 -12.78 -8.51
C LEU A 88 3.92 -11.78 -7.62
N ASP A 89 4.09 -10.53 -8.07
CA ASP A 89 4.76 -9.50 -7.26
C ASP A 89 3.98 -9.21 -5.98
N ALA A 90 2.65 -9.13 -6.05
CA ALA A 90 1.81 -8.91 -4.89
C ALA A 90 1.99 -10.04 -3.85
N LYS A 91 2.08 -11.28 -4.31
CA LYS A 91 2.32 -12.43 -3.45
C LYS A 91 3.73 -12.41 -2.85
N MET A 92 4.74 -12.21 -3.71
CA MET A 92 6.14 -12.30 -3.29
C MET A 92 6.55 -11.20 -2.32
N THR A 93 6.02 -9.98 -2.49
CA THR A 93 6.34 -8.89 -1.54
C THR A 93 5.76 -9.16 -0.15
N ARG A 94 4.69 -9.92 -0.06
CA ARG A 94 4.20 -10.38 1.23
C ARG A 94 5.07 -11.50 1.81
N LEU A 95 5.32 -12.54 0.99
CA LEU A 95 6.12 -13.69 1.43
C LEU A 95 7.52 -13.31 1.86
N ASP A 96 8.19 -12.42 1.12
CA ASP A 96 9.60 -12.13 1.30
C ASP A 96 9.85 -10.84 2.09
N ASN A 97 9.02 -9.81 1.89
CA ASN A 97 9.30 -8.48 2.41
C ASN A 97 8.38 -8.07 3.55
N ASP A 98 7.34 -8.85 3.83
CA ASP A 98 6.30 -8.48 4.79
C ASP A 98 5.83 -7.05 4.53
N ALA A 99 5.61 -6.72 3.25
CA ALA A 99 5.18 -5.39 2.86
C ALA A 99 3.83 -5.08 3.50
N ASN A 100 3.66 -3.85 3.98
CA ASN A 100 2.45 -3.44 4.68
C ASN A 100 1.63 -2.40 3.92
N ILE A 101 2.14 -1.90 2.79
CA ILE A 101 1.39 -1.06 1.85
C ILE A 101 1.63 -1.57 0.44
N ILE A 102 0.55 -1.68 -0.33
CA ILE A 102 0.61 -1.94 -1.77
C ILE A 102 0.36 -0.63 -2.51
N ALA A 103 1.21 -0.29 -3.48
CA ALA A 103 1.02 0.86 -4.34
C ALA A 103 0.63 0.42 -5.74
N LEU A 104 -0.35 1.10 -6.32
CA LEU A 104 -0.92 0.78 -7.64
C LEU A 104 -0.93 1.99 -8.55
N SER A 105 -0.80 1.75 -9.84
CA SER A 105 -1.03 2.76 -10.87
C SER A 105 -2.52 2.97 -11.08
N ALA A 106 -2.93 4.23 -11.26
CA ALA A 106 -4.29 4.58 -11.65
C ALA A 106 -4.69 3.99 -13.02
N LYS A 107 -3.71 3.56 -13.82
CA LYS A 107 -3.93 2.93 -15.13
C LYS A 107 -4.33 1.45 -15.01
N THR A 108 -4.21 0.87 -13.83
CA THR A 108 -4.62 -0.52 -13.58
C THR A 108 -6.14 -0.60 -13.71
N ASN A 109 -6.65 -1.56 -14.49
CA ASN A 109 -8.10 -1.72 -14.54
C ASN A 109 -8.62 -2.27 -13.20
N LYS A 110 -9.89 -2.01 -12.94
CA LYS A 110 -10.53 -2.37 -11.67
C LYS A 110 -10.38 -3.84 -11.31
N ASN A 111 -10.63 -4.74 -12.25
CA ASN A 111 -10.58 -6.18 -11.96
C ASN A 111 -9.18 -6.66 -11.63
N ASP A 112 -8.17 -6.16 -12.35
CA ASP A 112 -6.77 -6.48 -12.05
C ASP A 112 -6.36 -5.91 -10.69
N ALA A 113 -6.78 -4.66 -10.39
CA ALA A 113 -6.50 -4.05 -9.10
C ALA A 113 -7.08 -4.87 -7.94
N ILE A 114 -8.31 -5.33 -8.07
CA ILE A 114 -8.95 -6.19 -7.06
C ILE A 114 -8.15 -7.47 -6.86
N GLU A 115 -7.71 -8.12 -7.93
CA GLU A 115 -6.92 -9.34 -7.85
C GLU A 115 -5.58 -9.10 -7.14
N LEU A 116 -4.87 -8.01 -7.49
CA LEU A 116 -3.61 -7.64 -6.85
C LEU A 116 -3.81 -7.38 -5.35
N ILE A 117 -4.85 -6.63 -5.00
CA ILE A 117 -5.15 -6.28 -3.61
C ILE A 117 -5.52 -7.53 -2.81
N ASN A 118 -6.40 -8.39 -3.33
CA ASN A 118 -6.78 -9.60 -2.63
C ASN A 118 -5.59 -10.52 -2.41
N THR A 119 -4.75 -10.70 -3.42
CA THR A 119 -3.53 -11.50 -3.30
C THR A 119 -2.62 -10.95 -2.21
N PHE A 120 -2.41 -9.63 -2.22
CA PHE A 120 -1.59 -8.95 -1.20
C PHE A 120 -2.15 -9.15 0.20
N LEU A 121 -3.44 -8.87 0.40
CA LEU A 121 -4.05 -8.91 1.73
C LEU A 121 -4.21 -10.33 2.28
N GLU A 122 -4.34 -11.34 1.42
CA GLU A 122 -4.56 -12.73 1.81
C GLU A 122 -3.28 -13.55 1.93
N THR A 123 -2.13 -13.00 1.53
CA THR A 123 -0.84 -13.71 1.63
C THR A 123 -0.14 -13.35 2.93
N LYS A 124 0.18 -14.35 3.73
CA LYS A 124 0.90 -14.18 4.99
C LYS A 124 2.41 -14.12 4.72
N PHE A 125 3.14 -13.43 5.58
CA PHE A 125 4.61 -13.46 5.56
C PHE A 125 5.11 -14.89 5.81
N SER A 126 6.13 -15.30 5.08
CA SER A 126 6.68 -16.66 5.17
C SER A 126 7.34 -16.97 6.52
N ASN A 127 7.80 -15.95 7.23
CA ASN A 127 8.59 -16.07 8.46
C ASN A 127 9.91 -16.84 8.28
N GLU A 128 10.41 -16.94 7.05
CA GLU A 128 11.71 -17.54 6.81
C GLU A 128 12.83 -16.66 7.37
N GLU A 129 13.79 -17.28 8.07
CA GLU A 129 14.84 -16.57 8.81
C GLU A 129 15.64 -15.61 7.94
N ARG A 130 15.97 -16.00 6.71
CA ARG A 130 16.72 -15.12 5.79
C ARG A 130 15.97 -13.82 5.49
N HIS A 131 14.64 -13.87 5.38
CA HIS A 131 13.81 -12.71 5.13
C HIS A 131 13.65 -11.85 6.38
N ILE A 132 13.47 -12.48 7.53
CA ILE A 132 13.43 -11.78 8.83
C ILE A 132 14.72 -10.98 9.02
N ASN A 133 15.88 -11.58 8.76
CA ASN A 133 17.17 -10.91 8.89
C ASN A 133 17.29 -9.69 7.99
N ARG A 134 16.84 -9.79 6.75
CA ARG A 134 16.88 -8.68 5.78
C ARG A 134 15.96 -7.55 6.20
N ILE A 135 14.76 -7.87 6.62
CA ILE A 135 13.79 -6.87 7.11
C ILE A 135 14.33 -6.17 8.35
N ASN A 136 14.95 -6.91 9.28
CA ASN A 136 15.56 -6.32 10.48
C ASN A 136 16.68 -5.34 10.13
N LYS A 137 17.44 -5.58 9.09
CA LYS A 137 18.46 -4.64 8.62
C LYS A 137 17.83 -3.33 8.13
N ILE A 138 16.70 -3.40 7.44
CA ILE A 138 15.95 -2.21 7.04
C ILE A 138 15.48 -1.45 8.29
N LYS A 139 14.87 -2.15 9.23
CA LYS A 139 14.38 -1.54 10.49
C LYS A 139 15.50 -0.86 11.26
N ASN A 140 16.65 -1.53 11.40
CA ASN A 140 17.80 -0.96 12.11
C ASN A 140 18.32 0.30 11.43
N TYR A 141 18.36 0.31 10.11
CA TYR A 141 18.78 1.50 9.36
C TYR A 141 17.83 2.68 9.62
N GLU A 142 16.53 2.43 9.59
CA GLU A 142 15.51 3.45 9.86
C GLU A 142 15.67 4.04 11.27
N GLU A 143 15.89 3.20 12.28
CA GLU A 143 16.01 3.62 13.67
C GLU A 143 17.26 4.46 13.92
N ASN A 144 18.29 4.32 13.10
CA ASN A 144 19.59 4.97 13.29
C ASN A 144 19.84 6.15 12.32
N ARG A 145 18.86 6.57 11.55
CA ARG A 145 19.02 7.70 10.64
C ARG A 145 18.49 9.04 11.18
#